data_4921a295cfdf0286e36f34ddcd8a5f4b
#
_entry.id   4921a295cfdf0286e36f34ddcd8a5f4b
#
_cell.length_a   1.000
_cell.length_b   1.000
_cell.length_c   1.000
_cell.angle_alpha   90.00
_cell.angle_beta   90.00
_cell.angle_gamma   90.00
#
_symmetry.space_group_name_H-M   'P 1'
#
loop_
_entity.id
_entity.type
_entity.pdbx_description
1 polymer ?
#
loop_
_entity_poly.entity_id
_entity_poly.type
_entity_poly.pdbx_seq_one_letter_code
_entity_poly.pdbx_strand_id
1 'polypeptide(L)'
;VSGWVGAWRSAPSAYVVKAASAADVAAAVRFAAAHRLRLAVKGGGHSYLGGSNAPDSLLVWTKAMDAISLHDGFVPQGSGAAPVPAVSVGAGCLWLNAYDAVTTRAGRYVQGGGCTSVGVAGLVQGGGFGSFSKQFGLAAASLLEAEIVTADGAIRVVNAAREPDLFWALKGGGGGTFGVVTRLTLRTHDLPHMFGAVSWTIQAQSDAAYHALLARFIAFYADRLFNRHWGEQARARPDNRLVISMVFQGLDEAAAQAVWQDFVDFVRARPQDYSSHEALRILAFPARYRWDEAALSKFAPDAISVDPQPGAKPRDYWWKGDGEQAGAIWYGYDSAWMPATLLRQYQQARLVDAWFAGSRHWGVAFHFNKGLAGAADAAIGASRDTAMNPDVLDAFALVIIAGDGPPAFAGQPAPDMQEARAEAAGIQAAMNAMRAVAPGTGSYLSECDYFTPGWQQASWGTHWARLQAVKRQYEPDGLFVVHHGVGSEVWSADGFTRFA
;
A
#
# COMPACT_ATOMS: atom_id res chain seq x y z
N VAL A 1 -6.00 -5.78 10.80
CA VAL A 1 -7.02 -6.81 10.53
C VAL A 1 -6.94 -7.91 11.56
N SER A 2 -8.06 -8.63 11.81
CA SER A 2 -8.15 -9.74 12.78
C SER A 2 -7.96 -11.13 12.15
N GLY A 3 -7.87 -11.20 10.84
CA GLY A 3 -7.67 -12.47 10.17
C GLY A 3 -8.07 -12.47 8.70
N TRP A 4 -8.06 -13.68 8.14
CA TRP A 4 -8.53 -13.99 6.81
C TRP A 4 -9.30 -15.32 6.87
N VAL A 5 -10.50 -15.35 6.35
CA VAL A 5 -11.37 -16.52 6.41
C VAL A 5 -10.74 -17.71 5.68
N GLY A 6 -10.64 -18.84 6.38
CA GLY A 6 -10.01 -20.06 5.85
C GLY A 6 -8.47 -20.06 5.84
N ALA A 7 -7.82 -18.98 6.29
CA ALA A 7 -6.36 -18.83 6.27
C ALA A 7 -5.75 -18.68 7.66
N TRP A 8 -5.96 -17.54 8.32
CA TRP A 8 -5.37 -17.25 9.61
C TRP A 8 -6.30 -16.40 10.49
N ARG A 9 -6.05 -16.42 11.79
CA ARG A 9 -6.67 -15.53 12.77
C ARG A 9 -5.60 -14.90 13.63
N SER A 10 -5.77 -13.63 13.98
CA SER A 10 -4.88 -12.93 14.88
C SER A 10 -4.91 -13.58 16.26
N ALA A 11 -3.75 -14.00 16.72
CA ALA A 11 -3.54 -14.49 18.08
C ALA A 11 -2.33 -13.76 18.68
N PRO A 12 -2.35 -13.46 20.00
CA PRO A 12 -1.21 -12.85 20.65
C PRO A 12 0.00 -13.80 20.62
N SER A 13 1.19 -13.22 20.41
CA SER A 13 2.45 -13.93 20.61
C SER A 13 2.62 -14.31 22.10
N ALA A 14 3.32 -15.43 22.37
CA ALA A 14 3.53 -15.90 23.75
C ALA A 14 4.30 -14.86 24.58
N TYR A 15 5.30 -14.23 23.98
CA TYR A 15 6.11 -13.16 24.61
C TYR A 15 6.33 -12.01 23.65
N VAL A 16 6.49 -10.81 24.22
CA VAL A 16 6.71 -9.57 23.46
C VAL A 16 7.92 -8.83 23.99
N VAL A 17 8.89 -8.55 23.11
CA VAL A 17 9.95 -7.58 23.35
C VAL A 17 9.51 -6.23 22.78
N LYS A 18 9.13 -5.29 23.63
CA LYS A 18 8.91 -3.89 23.25
C LYS A 18 10.26 -3.21 23.09
N ALA A 19 10.86 -3.37 21.91
CA ALA A 19 12.19 -2.86 21.61
C ALA A 19 12.20 -1.32 21.57
N ALA A 20 13.13 -0.69 22.27
CA ALA A 20 13.38 0.74 22.27
C ALA A 20 14.67 1.12 21.51
N SER A 21 15.52 0.13 21.19
CA SER A 21 16.79 0.33 20.51
C SER A 21 17.15 -0.84 19.59
N ALA A 22 18.09 -0.61 18.66
CA ALA A 22 18.65 -1.67 17.83
C ALA A 22 19.35 -2.77 18.67
N ALA A 23 19.90 -2.41 19.82
CA ALA A 23 20.52 -3.36 20.74
C ALA A 23 19.49 -4.32 21.36
N ASP A 24 18.29 -3.84 21.73
CA ASP A 24 17.19 -4.69 22.21
C ASP A 24 16.74 -5.68 21.13
N VAL A 25 16.62 -5.18 19.89
CA VAL A 25 16.30 -6.03 18.73
C VAL A 25 17.37 -7.10 18.54
N ALA A 26 18.65 -6.72 18.56
CA ALA A 26 19.77 -7.65 18.42
C ALA A 26 19.81 -8.71 19.52
N ALA A 27 19.50 -8.34 20.76
CA ALA A 27 19.38 -9.29 21.88
C ALA A 27 18.23 -10.27 21.66
N ALA A 28 17.05 -9.78 21.23
CA ALA A 28 15.88 -10.62 20.94
C ALA A 28 16.14 -11.59 19.79
N VAL A 29 16.78 -11.14 18.71
CA VAL A 29 17.15 -11.96 17.54
C VAL A 29 18.11 -13.07 17.95
N ARG A 30 19.21 -12.74 18.67
CA ARG A 30 20.15 -13.76 19.18
C ARG A 30 19.49 -14.77 20.11
N PHE A 31 18.60 -14.30 21.00
CA PHE A 31 17.86 -15.17 21.89
C PHE A 31 16.95 -16.13 21.12
N ALA A 32 16.20 -15.63 20.17
CA ALA A 32 15.32 -16.45 19.33
C ALA A 32 16.12 -17.50 18.53
N ALA A 33 17.25 -17.11 17.93
CA ALA A 33 18.13 -18.01 17.21
C ALA A 33 18.72 -19.11 18.12
N ALA A 34 19.25 -18.74 19.29
CA ALA A 34 19.84 -19.70 20.24
C ALA A 34 18.83 -20.72 20.78
N HIS A 35 17.57 -20.32 20.93
CA HIS A 35 16.50 -21.16 21.47
C HIS A 35 15.55 -21.72 20.39
N ARG A 36 15.84 -21.50 19.09
CA ARG A 36 14.99 -21.95 17.95
C ARG A 36 13.53 -21.53 18.09
N LEU A 37 13.31 -20.28 18.49
CA LEU A 37 11.98 -19.73 18.66
C LEU A 37 11.44 -19.19 17.33
N ARG A 38 10.15 -19.36 17.10
CA ARG A 38 9.46 -18.61 16.05
C ARG A 38 9.50 -17.13 16.37
N LEU A 39 9.98 -16.32 15.43
CA LEU A 39 10.10 -14.88 15.59
C LEU A 39 9.06 -14.17 14.73
N ALA A 40 8.29 -13.26 15.32
CA ALA A 40 7.42 -12.33 14.63
C ALA A 40 7.91 -10.90 14.82
N VAL A 41 7.69 -10.04 13.82
CA VAL A 41 8.10 -8.64 13.85
C VAL A 41 6.90 -7.74 13.60
N LYS A 42 6.69 -6.72 14.44
CA LYS A 42 5.58 -5.79 14.32
C LYS A 42 6.05 -4.35 14.41
N GLY A 43 5.76 -3.57 13.35
CA GLY A 43 5.78 -2.11 13.36
C GLY A 43 4.38 -1.54 13.62
N GLY A 44 3.69 -1.11 12.56
CA GLY A 44 2.31 -0.61 12.61
C GLY A 44 1.21 -1.68 12.71
N GLY A 45 1.51 -2.94 12.36
CA GLY A 45 0.56 -4.05 12.49
C GLY A 45 -0.46 -4.19 11.36
N HIS A 46 -0.19 -3.68 10.17
CA HIS A 46 -1.09 -3.67 9.02
C HIS A 46 -0.92 -4.83 8.02
N SER A 47 -0.20 -5.90 8.37
CA SER A 47 -0.06 -7.05 7.47
C SER A 47 -1.40 -7.73 7.23
N TYR A 48 -1.82 -7.84 5.97
CA TYR A 48 -3.03 -8.59 5.57
C TYR A 48 -2.78 -10.10 5.61
N LEU A 49 -1.53 -10.51 5.45
CA LEU A 49 -1.11 -11.92 5.41
C LEU A 49 -0.73 -12.47 6.81
N GLY A 50 -1.06 -11.76 7.90
CA GLY A 50 -0.85 -12.25 9.26
C GLY A 50 0.58 -12.11 9.82
N GLY A 51 1.52 -11.47 9.09
CA GLY A 51 2.93 -11.39 9.49
C GLY A 51 3.22 -10.53 10.73
N SER A 52 2.25 -9.79 11.27
CA SER A 52 2.46 -8.87 12.41
C SER A 52 2.27 -9.52 13.79
N ASN A 53 1.68 -10.69 13.86
CA ASN A 53 1.51 -11.50 15.08
C ASN A 53 1.59 -12.98 14.69
N ALA A 54 2.06 -13.81 15.59
CA ALA A 54 2.02 -15.25 15.39
C ALA A 54 1.80 -15.93 16.76
N PRO A 55 0.90 -16.92 16.88
CA PRO A 55 0.79 -17.72 18.09
C PRO A 55 2.12 -18.43 18.38
N ASP A 56 2.37 -18.78 19.62
CA ASP A 56 3.56 -19.53 20.05
C ASP A 56 4.90 -18.94 19.56
N SER A 57 4.99 -17.61 19.52
CA SER A 57 6.16 -16.88 19.03
C SER A 57 6.70 -15.87 20.03
N LEU A 58 7.93 -15.42 19.78
CA LEU A 58 8.51 -14.22 20.35
C LEU A 58 8.25 -13.05 19.38
N LEU A 59 7.53 -12.03 19.82
CA LEU A 59 7.27 -10.83 19.03
C LEU A 59 8.30 -9.75 19.33
N VAL A 60 9.00 -9.27 18.32
CA VAL A 60 9.76 -8.01 18.37
C VAL A 60 8.85 -6.87 17.92
N TRP A 61 8.44 -6.02 18.86
CA TRP A 61 7.56 -4.89 18.60
C TRP A 61 8.34 -3.58 18.64
N THR A 62 8.49 -2.93 17.50
CA THR A 62 9.33 -1.74 17.33
C THR A 62 8.61 -0.42 17.66
N LYS A 63 7.36 -0.45 18.15
CA LYS A 63 6.52 0.74 18.39
C LYS A 63 7.21 1.86 19.18
N ALA A 64 8.11 1.52 20.10
CA ALA A 64 8.84 2.52 20.91
C ALA A 64 10.02 3.18 20.14
N MET A 65 10.35 2.70 18.95
CA MET A 65 11.40 3.26 18.09
C MET A 65 10.77 4.24 17.09
N ASP A 66 10.20 5.33 17.56
CA ASP A 66 9.40 6.27 16.77
C ASP A 66 10.09 7.64 16.52
N ALA A 67 11.39 7.72 16.81
CA ALA A 67 12.16 8.95 16.61
C ALA A 67 12.16 9.41 15.14
N ILE A 68 12.05 10.72 14.92
CA ILE A 68 12.09 11.36 13.61
C ILE A 68 13.15 12.45 13.62
N SER A 69 14.04 12.45 12.62
CA SER A 69 15.07 13.47 12.43
C SER A 69 15.08 13.96 10.99
N LEU A 70 14.96 15.27 10.80
CA LEU A 70 15.05 15.93 9.50
C LEU A 70 16.50 16.27 9.18
N HIS A 71 16.87 16.18 7.90
CA HIS A 71 18.18 16.49 7.37
C HIS A 71 18.06 17.40 6.16
N ASP A 72 18.73 18.55 6.18
CA ASP A 72 18.83 19.43 5.01
C ASP A 72 19.78 18.86 3.94
N GLY A 73 20.77 18.08 4.37
CA GLY A 73 21.78 17.48 3.50
C GLY A 73 22.27 16.14 4.02
N PHE A 74 21.49 15.07 3.83
CA PHE A 74 21.88 13.72 4.21
C PHE A 74 22.79 13.08 3.16
N VAL A 75 23.89 12.47 3.62
CA VAL A 75 24.79 11.66 2.80
C VAL A 75 24.79 10.24 3.39
N PRO A 76 24.40 9.21 2.61
CA PRO A 76 24.46 7.83 3.07
C PRO A 76 25.90 7.43 3.45
N GLN A 77 26.03 6.65 4.50
CA GLN A 77 27.32 6.31 5.07
C GLN A 77 28.22 5.60 4.06
N GLY A 78 29.40 6.17 3.80
CA GLY A 78 30.40 5.59 2.87
C GLY A 78 30.08 5.74 1.37
N SER A 79 29.03 6.49 1.01
CA SER A 79 28.59 6.57 -0.40
C SER A 79 29.33 7.62 -1.23
N GLY A 80 29.87 8.67 -0.65
CA GLY A 80 30.40 9.82 -1.39
C GLY A 80 29.37 10.56 -2.27
N ALA A 81 28.07 10.29 -2.09
CA ALA A 81 27.00 10.92 -2.84
C ALA A 81 26.82 12.40 -2.45
N ALA A 82 26.24 13.20 -3.33
CA ALA A 82 25.88 14.56 -3.00
C ALA A 82 24.82 14.60 -1.87
N PRO A 83 24.90 15.57 -0.95
CA PRO A 83 23.92 15.74 0.10
C PRO A 83 22.52 15.99 -0.47
N VAL A 84 21.50 15.34 0.13
CA VAL A 84 20.10 15.51 -0.27
C VAL A 84 19.22 15.72 0.94
N PRO A 85 18.13 16.49 0.84
CA PRO A 85 17.14 16.60 1.91
C PRO A 85 16.49 15.24 2.20
N ALA A 86 16.41 14.89 3.51
CA ALA A 86 15.94 13.58 3.93
C ALA A 86 15.25 13.63 5.30
N VAL A 87 14.59 12.52 5.65
CA VAL A 87 14.07 12.26 6.99
C VAL A 87 14.51 10.86 7.43
N SER A 88 15.10 10.76 8.61
CA SER A 88 15.33 9.49 9.30
C SER A 88 14.17 9.21 10.25
N VAL A 89 13.62 8.01 10.18
CA VAL A 89 12.51 7.55 11.02
C VAL A 89 12.83 6.20 11.64
N GLY A 90 12.52 6.03 12.91
CA GLY A 90 12.59 4.74 13.57
C GLY A 90 11.51 3.78 13.06
N ALA A 91 11.74 2.48 13.16
CA ALA A 91 10.86 1.45 12.60
C ALA A 91 9.47 1.37 13.24
N GLY A 92 9.26 2.00 14.40
CA GLY A 92 7.96 2.13 15.07
C GLY A 92 7.15 3.36 14.61
N CYS A 93 7.71 4.22 13.76
CA CYS A 93 7.06 5.42 13.27
C CYS A 93 5.87 5.05 12.37
N LEU A 94 4.76 5.78 12.52
CA LEU A 94 3.59 5.73 11.63
C LEU A 94 3.66 6.85 10.60
N TRP A 95 3.00 6.65 9.44
CA TRP A 95 2.97 7.67 8.39
C TRP A 95 2.39 9.00 8.86
N LEU A 96 1.39 8.99 9.75
CA LEU A 96 0.87 10.22 10.37
C LEU A 96 1.98 11.08 10.99
N ASN A 97 2.86 10.45 11.78
CA ASN A 97 3.95 11.15 12.47
C ASN A 97 5.00 11.68 11.47
N ALA A 98 5.32 10.88 10.44
CA ALA A 98 6.23 11.30 9.38
C ALA A 98 5.66 12.48 8.57
N TYR A 99 4.36 12.45 8.22
CA TYR A 99 3.70 13.54 7.51
C TYR A 99 3.59 14.82 8.34
N ASP A 100 3.25 14.72 9.65
CA ASP A 100 3.26 15.87 10.54
C ASP A 100 4.65 16.53 10.56
N ALA A 101 5.70 15.75 10.75
CA ALA A 101 7.06 16.28 10.83
C ALA A 101 7.54 16.89 9.49
N VAL A 102 7.34 16.18 8.38
CA VAL A 102 7.90 16.54 7.07
C VAL A 102 7.01 17.53 6.34
N THR A 103 5.68 17.29 6.30
CA THR A 103 4.78 18.11 5.48
C THR A 103 4.19 19.27 6.26
N THR A 104 3.54 18.97 7.38
CA THR A 104 2.85 20.01 8.15
C THR A 104 3.84 21.00 8.77
N ARG A 105 4.93 20.53 9.40
CA ARG A 105 5.89 21.39 10.07
C ARG A 105 7.01 21.89 9.19
N ALA A 106 7.67 20.97 8.43
CA ALA A 106 8.84 21.36 7.64
C ALA A 106 8.52 21.85 6.21
N GLY A 107 7.27 21.70 5.72
CA GLY A 107 6.88 22.18 4.38
C GLY A 107 7.55 21.44 3.23
N ARG A 108 7.87 20.15 3.42
CA ARG A 108 8.40 19.25 2.40
C ARG A 108 7.45 18.07 2.19
N TYR A 109 7.72 17.24 1.21
CA TYR A 109 6.95 16.02 0.95
C TYR A 109 7.81 14.77 1.17
N VAL A 110 7.24 13.74 1.78
CA VAL A 110 7.81 12.39 1.84
C VAL A 110 6.82 11.41 1.21
N GLN A 111 7.32 10.53 0.33
CA GLN A 111 6.49 9.55 -0.37
C GLN A 111 6.16 8.37 0.53
N GLY A 112 4.87 8.16 0.80
CA GLY A 112 4.37 7.10 1.67
C GLY A 112 2.90 6.81 1.48
N GLY A 113 2.33 5.88 2.26
CA GLY A 113 0.97 5.40 2.12
C GLY A 113 -0.11 6.42 2.49
N GLY A 114 -1.34 6.20 2.01
CA GLY A 114 -2.49 7.07 2.29
C GLY A 114 -3.02 6.95 3.72
N CYS A 115 -2.99 5.75 4.31
CA CYS A 115 -3.49 5.50 5.65
C CYS A 115 -2.55 6.03 6.73
N THR A 116 -3.09 6.75 7.70
CA THR A 116 -2.32 7.43 8.75
C THR A 116 -1.67 6.47 9.74
N SER A 117 -2.30 5.35 10.03
CA SER A 117 -1.87 4.37 11.04
C SER A 117 -0.90 3.29 10.54
N VAL A 118 -0.58 3.28 9.24
CA VAL A 118 0.36 2.32 8.65
C VAL A 118 1.80 2.64 9.10
N GLY A 119 2.56 1.60 9.47
CA GLY A 119 3.97 1.72 9.84
C GLY A 119 4.86 2.00 8.64
N VAL A 120 5.77 2.98 8.78
CA VAL A 120 6.68 3.39 7.71
C VAL A 120 7.56 2.22 7.25
N ALA A 121 8.15 1.48 8.19
CA ALA A 121 9.10 0.42 7.87
C ALA A 121 8.48 -0.72 7.05
N GLY A 122 7.29 -1.19 7.44
CA GLY A 122 6.61 -2.28 6.72
C GLY A 122 6.21 -1.87 5.31
N LEU A 123 5.69 -0.65 5.13
CA LEU A 123 5.29 -0.14 3.82
C LEU A 123 6.48 0.00 2.87
N VAL A 124 7.59 0.59 3.32
CA VAL A 124 8.79 0.77 2.49
C VAL A 124 9.38 -0.58 2.08
N GLN A 125 9.47 -1.54 2.99
CA GLN A 125 9.98 -2.89 2.69
C GLN A 125 9.06 -3.65 1.72
N GLY A 126 7.77 -3.35 1.67
CA GLY A 126 6.82 -3.86 0.69
C GLY A 126 6.82 -3.11 -0.65
N GLY A 127 7.66 -2.09 -0.81
CA GLY A 127 7.67 -1.20 -1.98
C GLY A 127 6.93 0.10 -1.73
N GLY A 128 5.67 0.03 -1.36
CA GLY A 128 4.84 1.13 -0.88
C GLY A 128 4.40 2.13 -1.94
N PHE A 129 3.09 2.39 -1.95
CA PHE A 129 2.46 3.40 -2.79
C PHE A 129 1.85 4.50 -1.92
N GLY A 130 1.84 5.71 -2.46
CA GLY A 130 1.07 6.82 -1.93
C GLY A 130 0.17 7.40 -3.01
N SER A 131 -0.70 8.32 -2.64
CA SER A 131 -1.65 8.98 -3.54
C SER A 131 -0.97 9.61 -4.77
N PHE A 132 0.29 10.02 -4.65
CA PHE A 132 1.03 10.74 -5.68
C PHE A 132 2.24 9.95 -6.23
N SER A 133 2.15 8.61 -6.27
CA SER A 133 3.25 7.76 -6.77
C SER A 133 3.64 8.06 -8.22
N LYS A 134 2.72 8.53 -9.05
CA LYS A 134 3.05 8.95 -10.42
C LYS A 134 3.95 10.20 -10.48
N GLN A 135 3.99 11.01 -9.44
CA GLN A 135 4.92 12.14 -9.34
C GLN A 135 6.22 11.74 -8.64
N PHE A 136 6.15 10.94 -7.56
CA PHE A 136 7.27 10.74 -6.64
C PHE A 136 7.84 9.31 -6.64
N GLY A 137 7.22 8.37 -7.37
CA GLY A 137 7.63 6.97 -7.40
C GLY A 137 7.12 6.15 -6.23
N LEU A 138 7.74 5.00 -6.02
CA LEU A 138 7.49 4.13 -4.88
C LEU A 138 8.09 4.72 -3.59
N ALA A 139 7.52 4.43 -2.43
CA ALA A 139 8.12 4.80 -1.15
C ALA A 139 9.54 4.19 -0.99
N ALA A 140 9.71 2.94 -1.43
CA ALA A 140 11.00 2.25 -1.46
C ALA A 140 12.04 2.92 -2.36
N ALA A 141 11.63 3.59 -3.43
CA ALA A 141 12.53 4.33 -4.30
C ALA A 141 13.13 5.58 -3.63
N SER A 142 12.48 6.06 -2.56
CA SER A 142 12.99 7.17 -1.73
C SER A 142 13.96 6.72 -0.64
N LEU A 143 14.16 5.40 -0.42
CA LEU A 143 15.08 4.89 0.60
C LEU A 143 16.52 5.21 0.24
N LEU A 144 17.23 5.88 1.15
CA LEU A 144 18.64 6.25 1.02
C LEU A 144 19.55 5.36 1.85
N GLU A 145 19.10 4.97 3.04
CA GLU A 145 19.84 4.17 4.00
C GLU A 145 18.87 3.47 4.96
N ALA A 146 19.23 2.26 5.41
CA ALA A 146 18.51 1.56 6.47
C ALA A 146 19.48 1.04 7.53
N GLU A 147 18.99 0.94 8.78
CA GLU A 147 19.62 0.17 9.84
C GLU A 147 18.76 -1.08 10.08
N ILE A 148 19.40 -2.24 10.09
CA ILE A 148 18.74 -3.54 10.18
C ILE A 148 19.52 -4.49 11.10
N VAL A 149 18.81 -5.31 11.86
CA VAL A 149 19.39 -6.44 12.59
C VAL A 149 19.13 -7.71 11.80
N THR A 150 20.19 -8.37 11.34
CA THR A 150 20.15 -9.63 10.58
C THR A 150 20.10 -10.85 11.49
N ALA A 151 19.94 -12.05 10.95
CA ALA A 151 19.72 -13.29 11.72
C ALA A 151 20.88 -13.67 12.64
N ASP A 152 22.10 -13.24 12.33
CA ASP A 152 23.29 -13.35 13.16
C ASP A 152 23.30 -12.40 14.38
N GLY A 153 22.27 -11.57 14.52
CA GLY A 153 22.16 -10.54 15.56
C GLY A 153 23.10 -9.34 15.35
N ALA A 154 23.71 -9.20 14.18
CA ALA A 154 24.51 -8.03 13.83
C ALA A 154 23.63 -6.84 13.45
N ILE A 155 23.97 -5.65 13.96
CA ILE A 155 23.37 -4.37 13.57
C ILE A 155 24.15 -3.87 12.35
N ARG A 156 23.47 -3.69 11.23
CA ARG A 156 24.05 -3.27 9.96
C ARG A 156 23.44 -1.97 9.48
N VAL A 157 24.29 -1.05 8.98
CA VAL A 157 23.83 0.12 8.22
C VAL A 157 24.05 -0.21 6.75
N VAL A 158 22.98 -0.20 5.97
CA VAL A 158 22.95 -0.64 4.58
C VAL A 158 22.44 0.48 3.66
N ASN A 159 23.09 0.64 2.52
CA ASN A 159 22.75 1.61 1.49
C ASN A 159 23.39 1.17 0.15
N ALA A 160 23.28 1.97 -0.91
CA ALA A 160 23.78 1.62 -2.23
C ALA A 160 25.30 1.36 -2.27
N ALA A 161 26.10 1.87 -1.31
CA ALA A 161 27.54 1.67 -1.21
C ALA A 161 27.93 0.60 -0.17
N ARG A 162 27.02 0.24 0.73
CA ARG A 162 27.26 -0.71 1.82
C ARG A 162 26.18 -1.78 1.81
N GLU A 163 26.57 -3.05 1.68
CA GLU A 163 25.65 -4.20 1.60
C GLU A 163 24.57 -3.98 0.53
N PRO A 164 24.95 -3.64 -0.72
CA PRO A 164 24.01 -3.16 -1.74
C PRO A 164 22.91 -4.17 -2.10
N ASP A 165 23.18 -5.47 -2.01
CA ASP A 165 22.18 -6.49 -2.29
C ASP A 165 21.12 -6.58 -1.19
N LEU A 166 21.53 -6.50 0.08
CA LEU A 166 20.58 -6.43 1.20
C LEU A 166 19.77 -5.13 1.13
N PHE A 167 20.44 -4.00 0.85
CA PHE A 167 19.76 -2.72 0.67
C PHE A 167 18.72 -2.76 -0.45
N TRP A 168 19.05 -3.36 -1.59
CA TRP A 168 18.11 -3.55 -2.70
C TRP A 168 16.92 -4.42 -2.29
N ALA A 169 17.15 -5.53 -1.56
CA ALA A 169 16.11 -6.42 -1.08
C ALA A 169 15.13 -5.72 -0.12
N LEU A 170 15.60 -4.75 0.69
CA LEU A 170 14.73 -3.94 1.56
C LEU A 170 13.82 -2.97 0.77
N LYS A 171 14.05 -2.75 -0.51
CA LYS A 171 13.26 -1.89 -1.37
C LYS A 171 12.16 -2.65 -2.12
N GLY A 172 11.33 -3.44 -1.41
CA GLY A 172 10.20 -4.15 -1.99
C GLY A 172 10.26 -5.67 -1.89
N GLY A 173 11.29 -6.24 -1.26
CA GLY A 173 11.41 -7.69 -1.06
C GLY A 173 10.55 -8.26 0.07
N GLY A 174 9.80 -7.42 0.78
CA GLY A 174 8.88 -7.83 1.84
C GLY A 174 9.42 -7.63 3.26
N GLY A 175 8.57 -7.11 4.14
CA GLY A 175 8.91 -6.91 5.55
C GLY A 175 8.96 -8.21 6.33
N GLY A 176 9.83 -8.28 7.37
CA GLY A 176 9.99 -9.45 8.22
C GLY A 176 10.64 -10.65 7.54
N THR A 177 11.43 -10.43 6.48
CA THR A 177 12.03 -11.48 5.65
C THR A 177 13.55 -11.57 5.79
N PHE A 178 14.25 -10.43 5.78
CA PHE A 178 15.72 -10.39 5.75
C PHE A 178 16.34 -9.99 7.09
N GLY A 179 15.52 -9.58 8.05
CA GLY A 179 15.90 -9.08 9.35
C GLY A 179 14.87 -8.12 9.92
N VAL A 180 15.22 -7.50 11.04
CA VAL A 180 14.40 -6.48 11.71
C VAL A 180 14.98 -5.10 11.41
N VAL A 181 14.30 -4.34 10.58
CA VAL A 181 14.65 -2.92 10.33
C VAL A 181 14.40 -2.12 11.62
N THR A 182 15.35 -1.27 11.99
CA THR A 182 15.30 -0.43 13.19
C THR A 182 15.22 1.06 12.85
N ARG A 183 15.74 1.47 11.69
CA ARG A 183 15.66 2.85 11.18
C ARG A 183 15.70 2.88 9.66
N LEU A 184 14.98 3.82 9.07
CA LEU A 184 15.00 4.15 7.65
C LEU A 184 15.31 5.63 7.45
N THR A 185 16.10 5.96 6.43
CA THR A 185 16.30 7.34 5.96
C THR A 185 15.74 7.46 4.56
N LEU A 186 14.75 8.32 4.40
CA LEU A 186 14.00 8.54 3.16
C LEU A 186 14.32 9.92 2.60
N ARG A 187 14.48 10.01 1.27
CA ARG A 187 14.52 11.29 0.56
C ARG A 187 13.23 12.05 0.79
N THR A 188 13.33 13.35 1.02
CA THR A 188 12.19 14.27 0.96
C THR A 188 12.22 15.08 -0.33
N HIS A 189 11.06 15.54 -0.76
CA HIS A 189 10.85 16.27 -1.99
C HIS A 189 10.30 17.66 -1.70
N ASP A 190 10.34 18.54 -2.68
CA ASP A 190 9.67 19.83 -2.59
C ASP A 190 8.16 19.59 -2.51
N LEU A 191 7.50 20.32 -1.61
CA LEU A 191 6.07 20.19 -1.41
C LEU A 191 5.35 20.87 -2.58
N PRO A 192 4.42 20.19 -3.28
CA PRO A 192 3.53 20.86 -4.23
C PRO A 192 2.75 22.00 -3.57
N HIS A 193 2.41 23.03 -4.32
CA HIS A 193 1.64 24.13 -3.75
C HIS A 193 0.25 23.72 -3.28
N MET A 194 -0.40 22.87 -4.06
CA MET A 194 -1.77 22.42 -3.81
C MET A 194 -1.85 20.90 -3.84
N PHE A 195 -2.66 20.36 -2.95
CA PHE A 195 -3.31 19.05 -3.08
C PHE A 195 -4.81 19.24 -3.26
N GLY A 196 -5.46 18.27 -3.86
CA GLY A 196 -6.90 18.33 -4.02
C GLY A 196 -7.51 16.94 -4.11
N ALA A 197 -8.84 16.93 -4.09
CA ALA A 197 -9.65 15.74 -4.17
C ALA A 197 -10.80 15.92 -5.15
N VAL A 198 -11.20 14.81 -5.78
CA VAL A 198 -12.36 14.71 -6.65
C VAL A 198 -13.22 13.57 -6.15
N SER A 199 -14.49 13.84 -5.87
CA SER A 199 -15.46 12.82 -5.48
C SER A 199 -16.75 12.95 -6.29
N TRP A 200 -17.21 11.82 -6.82
CA TRP A 200 -18.48 11.73 -7.53
C TRP A 200 -19.00 10.30 -7.56
N THR A 201 -20.30 10.14 -7.36
CA THR A 201 -21.00 8.86 -7.55
C THR A 201 -22.06 9.05 -8.64
N ILE A 202 -21.94 8.30 -9.72
CA ILE A 202 -22.85 8.34 -10.87
C ILE A 202 -23.60 7.02 -10.92
N GLN A 203 -24.93 7.09 -10.92
CA GLN A 203 -25.83 5.96 -11.11
C GLN A 203 -26.26 5.90 -12.57
N ALA A 204 -26.01 4.78 -13.24
CA ALA A 204 -26.56 4.50 -14.56
C ALA A 204 -27.91 3.75 -14.44
N GLN A 205 -28.87 4.09 -15.31
CA GLN A 205 -30.26 3.59 -15.23
C GLN A 205 -30.44 2.23 -15.92
N SER A 206 -29.44 1.76 -16.69
CA SER A 206 -29.45 0.46 -17.37
C SER A 206 -28.03 -0.07 -17.52
N ASP A 207 -27.90 -1.36 -17.79
CA ASP A 207 -26.61 -1.98 -18.08
C ASP A 207 -25.94 -1.39 -19.32
N ALA A 208 -26.70 -1.04 -20.35
CA ALA A 208 -26.18 -0.38 -21.55
C ALA A 208 -25.64 1.02 -21.26
N ALA A 209 -26.38 1.81 -20.48
CA ALA A 209 -25.93 3.12 -20.01
C ALA A 209 -24.69 2.99 -19.10
N TYR A 210 -24.64 1.97 -18.25
CA TYR A 210 -23.52 1.72 -17.37
C TYR A 210 -22.25 1.35 -18.15
N HIS A 211 -22.36 0.44 -19.10
CA HIS A 211 -21.24 0.09 -19.99
C HIS A 211 -20.71 1.33 -20.75
N ALA A 212 -21.61 2.17 -21.28
CA ALA A 212 -21.24 3.41 -21.94
C ALA A 212 -20.56 4.43 -20.99
N LEU A 213 -20.98 4.49 -19.72
CA LEU A 213 -20.35 5.31 -18.68
C LEU A 213 -18.91 4.85 -18.41
N LEU A 214 -18.71 3.54 -18.23
CA LEU A 214 -17.38 2.95 -18.01
C LEU A 214 -16.47 3.19 -19.24
N ALA A 215 -17.00 3.03 -20.45
CA ALA A 215 -16.25 3.31 -21.69
C ALA A 215 -15.82 4.79 -21.78
N ARG A 216 -16.73 5.71 -21.46
CA ARG A 216 -16.42 7.14 -21.43
C ARG A 216 -15.38 7.47 -20.37
N PHE A 217 -15.48 6.86 -19.19
CA PHE A 217 -14.51 7.10 -18.12
C PHE A 217 -13.10 6.58 -18.48
N ILE A 218 -12.97 5.40 -19.07
CA ILE A 218 -11.67 4.86 -19.51
C ILE A 218 -11.04 5.74 -20.59
N ALA A 219 -11.83 6.19 -21.58
CA ALA A 219 -11.36 7.12 -22.61
C ALA A 219 -10.91 8.46 -22.01
N PHE A 220 -11.70 9.01 -21.08
CA PHE A 220 -11.39 10.24 -20.36
C PHE A 220 -10.13 10.10 -19.51
N TYR A 221 -9.99 8.97 -18.77
CA TYR A 221 -8.77 8.70 -17.99
C TYR A 221 -7.55 8.65 -18.89
N ALA A 222 -7.61 7.92 -19.99
CA ALA A 222 -6.49 7.78 -20.92
C ALA A 222 -6.05 9.12 -21.54
N ASP A 223 -7.01 10.01 -21.84
CA ASP A 223 -6.74 11.32 -22.48
C ASP A 223 -6.33 12.40 -21.49
N ARG A 224 -6.96 12.47 -20.30
CA ARG A 224 -6.85 13.61 -19.40
C ARG A 224 -6.18 13.30 -18.07
N LEU A 225 -6.32 12.09 -17.52
CA LEU A 225 -5.90 11.76 -16.17
C LEU A 225 -4.66 10.85 -16.12
N PHE A 226 -4.24 10.28 -17.23
CA PHE A 226 -3.08 9.39 -17.31
C PHE A 226 -1.76 10.19 -17.30
N ASN A 227 -1.48 10.84 -16.17
CA ASN A 227 -0.30 11.66 -15.98
C ASN A 227 0.05 11.78 -14.48
N ARG A 228 1.12 12.51 -14.18
CA ARG A 228 1.69 12.65 -12.83
C ARG A 228 0.81 13.37 -11.81
N HIS A 229 -0.26 14.07 -12.23
CA HIS A 229 -1.06 14.88 -11.33
C HIS A 229 -2.11 14.08 -10.56
N TRP A 230 -2.59 12.96 -11.11
CA TRP A 230 -3.77 12.24 -10.63
C TRP A 230 -3.43 10.90 -9.98
N GLY A 231 -4.16 10.57 -8.91
CA GLY A 231 -4.04 9.31 -8.19
C GLY A 231 -5.34 8.86 -7.54
N GLU A 232 -5.26 7.82 -6.73
CA GLU A 232 -6.35 7.11 -6.07
C GLU A 232 -7.30 6.41 -7.06
N GLN A 233 -8.63 6.34 -6.84
CA GLN A 233 -9.41 5.26 -7.39
C GLN A 233 -10.69 5.67 -8.10
N ALA A 234 -11.12 4.81 -9.03
CA ALA A 234 -12.50 4.70 -9.49
C ALA A 234 -12.98 3.25 -9.38
N ARG A 235 -14.21 3.06 -8.87
CA ARG A 235 -14.79 1.75 -8.59
C ARG A 235 -16.08 1.56 -9.36
N ALA A 236 -16.15 0.50 -10.16
CA ALA A 236 -17.38 0.00 -10.74
C ALA A 236 -18.10 -0.94 -9.76
N ARG A 237 -19.37 -0.71 -9.49
CA ARG A 237 -20.18 -1.47 -8.53
C ARG A 237 -21.24 -2.34 -9.22
N PRO A 238 -21.69 -3.44 -8.58
CA PRO A 238 -22.71 -4.34 -9.15
C PRO A 238 -24.06 -3.66 -9.45
N ASP A 239 -24.37 -2.60 -8.74
CA ASP A 239 -25.60 -1.83 -8.82
C ASP A 239 -25.57 -0.68 -9.84
N ASN A 240 -24.73 -0.78 -10.87
CA ASN A 240 -24.55 0.22 -11.95
C ASN A 240 -24.08 1.59 -11.45
N ARG A 241 -23.32 1.65 -10.35
CA ARG A 241 -22.69 2.88 -9.88
C ARG A 241 -21.21 2.92 -10.25
N LEU A 242 -20.79 4.04 -10.80
CA LEU A 242 -19.38 4.42 -10.89
C LEU A 242 -19.08 5.37 -9.74
N VAL A 243 -18.21 4.95 -8.82
CA VAL A 243 -17.75 5.74 -7.67
C VAL A 243 -16.36 6.25 -7.98
N ILE A 244 -16.18 7.56 -8.04
CA ILE A 244 -14.92 8.25 -8.27
C ILE A 244 -14.47 8.85 -6.95
N SER A 245 -13.27 8.48 -6.51
CA SER A 245 -12.60 9.02 -5.33
C SER A 245 -11.13 9.20 -5.67
N MET A 246 -10.82 10.31 -6.34
CA MET A 246 -9.48 10.60 -6.81
C MET A 246 -8.86 11.77 -6.05
N VAL A 247 -7.56 11.85 -6.09
CA VAL A 247 -6.80 12.99 -5.56
C VAL A 247 -5.85 13.52 -6.63
N PHE A 248 -5.46 14.79 -6.48
CA PHE A 248 -4.51 15.41 -7.39
C PHE A 248 -3.50 16.28 -6.63
N GLN A 249 -2.41 16.57 -7.31
CA GLN A 249 -1.36 17.45 -6.81
C GLN A 249 -0.93 18.46 -7.89
N GLY A 250 -0.50 19.67 -7.45
CA GLY A 250 0.11 20.68 -8.29
C GLY A 250 -0.87 21.41 -9.22
N LEU A 251 -2.17 21.22 -9.05
CA LEU A 251 -3.23 21.95 -9.76
C LEU A 251 -4.04 22.74 -8.73
N ASP A 252 -4.52 23.92 -9.12
CA ASP A 252 -5.57 24.62 -8.39
C ASP A 252 -6.96 24.05 -8.75
N GLU A 253 -7.98 24.56 -8.06
CA GLU A 253 -9.35 24.08 -8.24
C GLU A 253 -9.89 24.37 -9.66
N ALA A 254 -9.60 25.54 -10.20
CA ALA A 254 -10.06 25.94 -11.54
C ALA A 254 -9.43 25.06 -12.64
N ALA A 255 -8.13 24.80 -12.53
CA ALA A 255 -7.44 23.89 -13.45
C ALA A 255 -7.97 22.45 -13.35
N ALA A 256 -8.22 21.96 -12.12
CA ALA A 256 -8.81 20.64 -11.92
C ALA A 256 -10.24 20.57 -12.49
N GLN A 257 -11.09 21.59 -12.27
CA GLN A 257 -12.43 21.68 -12.83
C GLN A 257 -12.40 21.65 -14.37
N ALA A 258 -11.49 22.41 -14.99
CA ALA A 258 -11.33 22.44 -16.43
C ALA A 258 -10.98 21.06 -17.02
N VAL A 259 -10.16 20.27 -16.34
CA VAL A 259 -9.85 18.88 -16.76
C VAL A 259 -11.10 18.00 -16.77
N TRP A 260 -11.97 18.12 -15.77
CA TRP A 260 -13.17 17.27 -15.62
C TRP A 260 -14.37 17.71 -16.43
N GLN A 261 -14.35 18.91 -17.03
CA GLN A 261 -15.52 19.51 -17.69
C GLN A 261 -16.11 18.61 -18.78
N ASP A 262 -15.28 18.04 -19.66
CA ASP A 262 -15.74 17.15 -20.74
C ASP A 262 -16.49 15.91 -20.23
N PHE A 263 -16.06 15.36 -19.11
CA PHE A 263 -16.71 14.20 -18.48
C PHE A 263 -18.03 14.60 -17.79
N VAL A 264 -18.05 15.76 -17.16
CA VAL A 264 -19.27 16.36 -16.57
C VAL A 264 -20.30 16.61 -17.62
N ASP A 265 -19.91 17.21 -18.75
CA ASP A 265 -20.83 17.51 -19.88
C ASP A 265 -21.41 16.24 -20.49
N PHE A 266 -20.61 15.18 -20.60
CA PHE A 266 -21.09 13.87 -21.06
C PHE A 266 -22.21 13.32 -20.17
N VAL A 267 -22.03 13.37 -18.85
CA VAL A 267 -23.03 12.86 -17.89
C VAL A 267 -24.28 13.75 -17.89
N ARG A 268 -24.12 15.06 -17.86
CA ARG A 268 -25.23 16.03 -17.81
C ARG A 268 -26.09 16.06 -19.09
N ALA A 269 -25.47 15.77 -20.23
CA ALA A 269 -26.19 15.72 -21.51
C ALA A 269 -27.14 14.51 -21.64
N ARG A 270 -27.11 13.56 -20.68
CA ARG A 270 -27.88 12.31 -20.74
C ARG A 270 -28.64 12.06 -19.42
N PRO A 271 -29.55 12.95 -19.01
CA PRO A 271 -30.26 12.83 -17.73
C PRO A 271 -31.19 11.63 -17.68
N GLN A 272 -31.59 11.06 -18.80
CA GLN A 272 -32.36 9.82 -18.88
C GLN A 272 -31.51 8.57 -18.58
N ASP A 273 -30.18 8.63 -18.81
CA ASP A 273 -29.26 7.51 -18.64
C ASP A 273 -28.54 7.57 -17.28
N TYR A 274 -28.31 8.78 -16.77
CA TYR A 274 -27.48 9.01 -15.59
C TYR A 274 -28.13 9.91 -14.57
N SER A 275 -27.96 9.55 -13.30
CA SER A 275 -28.31 10.39 -12.15
C SER A 275 -27.16 10.44 -11.14
N SER A 276 -27.16 11.44 -10.29
CA SER A 276 -26.20 11.57 -9.19
C SER A 276 -26.93 12.24 -8.01
N HIS A 277 -26.79 11.67 -6.82
CA HIS A 277 -27.34 12.27 -5.59
C HIS A 277 -26.64 13.56 -5.23
N GLU A 278 -25.33 13.64 -5.51
CA GLU A 278 -24.50 14.80 -5.27
C GLU A 278 -23.80 15.23 -6.56
N ALA A 279 -23.63 16.53 -6.75
CA ALA A 279 -22.81 17.04 -7.85
C ALA A 279 -21.35 16.61 -7.68
N LEU A 280 -20.62 16.57 -8.80
CA LEU A 280 -19.17 16.44 -8.76
C LEU A 280 -18.59 17.46 -7.78
N ARG A 281 -17.85 16.96 -6.79
CA ARG A 281 -17.12 17.79 -5.85
C ARG A 281 -15.63 17.77 -6.21
N ILE A 282 -15.10 18.94 -6.51
CA ILE A 282 -13.66 19.18 -6.66
C ILE A 282 -13.29 20.22 -5.62
N LEU A 283 -12.21 19.98 -4.90
CA LEU A 283 -11.66 20.94 -3.97
C LEU A 283 -10.13 20.88 -4.02
N ALA A 284 -9.50 22.02 -3.88
CA ALA A 284 -8.04 22.15 -3.76
C ALA A 284 -7.72 22.99 -2.51
N PHE A 285 -6.62 22.64 -1.87
CA PHE A 285 -6.15 23.31 -0.65
C PHE A 285 -4.62 23.32 -0.61
N PRO A 286 -3.99 24.26 0.12
CA PRO A 286 -2.54 24.26 0.25
C PRO A 286 -2.04 22.93 0.80
N ALA A 287 -1.07 22.30 0.10
CA ALA A 287 -0.62 20.94 0.35
C ALA A 287 -0.15 20.72 1.80
N ARG A 288 0.33 21.77 2.47
CA ARG A 288 0.79 21.74 3.86
C ARG A 288 -0.29 21.28 4.84
N TYR A 289 -1.58 21.48 4.53
CA TYR A 289 -2.71 21.15 5.40
C TYR A 289 -3.28 19.76 5.20
N ARG A 290 -2.73 18.97 4.28
CA ARG A 290 -3.23 17.62 3.95
C ARG A 290 -3.31 16.70 5.18
N TRP A 291 -2.34 16.81 6.08
CA TRP A 291 -2.22 15.99 7.29
C TRP A 291 -2.17 16.83 8.57
N ASP A 292 -2.64 18.06 8.50
CA ASP A 292 -2.78 18.96 9.64
C ASP A 292 -4.13 18.72 10.33
N GLU A 293 -4.11 18.10 11.52
CA GLU A 293 -5.31 17.77 12.28
C GLU A 293 -6.18 19.01 12.55
N ALA A 294 -5.58 20.13 12.95
CA ALA A 294 -6.31 21.35 13.25
C ALA A 294 -7.03 21.93 12.01
N ALA A 295 -6.38 21.87 10.84
CA ALA A 295 -7.00 22.26 9.58
C ALA A 295 -8.10 21.27 9.16
N LEU A 296 -7.86 19.97 9.26
CA LEU A 296 -8.84 18.93 8.92
C LEU A 296 -10.07 18.99 9.82
N SER A 297 -9.90 19.14 11.13
CA SER A 297 -11.02 19.26 12.09
C SER A 297 -11.88 20.49 11.80
N LYS A 298 -11.28 21.57 11.25
CA LYS A 298 -11.99 22.79 10.91
C LYS A 298 -12.68 22.73 9.55
N PHE A 299 -12.02 22.20 8.52
CA PHE A 299 -12.46 22.31 7.13
C PHE A 299 -13.06 21.02 6.56
N ALA A 300 -12.76 19.86 7.17
CA ALA A 300 -13.22 18.54 6.74
C ALA A 300 -13.44 17.60 7.95
N PRO A 301 -14.24 18.01 8.97
CA PRO A 301 -14.40 17.21 10.21
C PRO A 301 -14.98 15.83 9.95
N ASP A 302 -15.75 15.67 8.87
CA ASP A 302 -16.31 14.38 8.48
C ASP A 302 -15.30 13.42 7.84
N ALA A 303 -14.11 13.89 7.47
CA ALA A 303 -13.08 13.06 6.86
C ALA A 303 -12.23 12.30 7.87
N ILE A 304 -12.17 12.77 9.12
CA ILE A 304 -11.29 12.22 10.15
C ILE A 304 -12.06 11.80 11.41
N SER A 305 -11.43 10.92 12.18
CA SER A 305 -11.79 10.62 13.57
C SER A 305 -10.58 10.88 14.44
N VAL A 306 -10.76 11.68 15.49
CA VAL A 306 -9.72 11.99 16.47
C VAL A 306 -9.75 10.93 17.57
N ASP A 307 -8.58 10.56 18.09
CA ASP A 307 -8.48 9.57 19.18
C ASP A 307 -9.15 10.13 20.46
N PRO A 308 -10.23 9.51 20.94
CA PRO A 308 -10.95 9.97 22.13
C PRO A 308 -10.31 9.52 23.44
N GLN A 309 -9.22 8.75 23.39
CA GLN A 309 -8.63 8.14 24.59
C GLN A 309 -7.99 9.20 25.50
N PRO A 310 -8.10 9.07 26.85
CA PRO A 310 -7.37 9.94 27.76
C PRO A 310 -5.88 9.85 27.52
N GLY A 311 -5.24 11.02 27.29
CA GLY A 311 -3.81 11.11 27.01
C GLY A 311 -3.42 10.99 25.53
N ALA A 312 -4.38 10.86 24.65
CA ALA A 312 -4.15 11.00 23.21
C ALA A 312 -3.56 12.39 22.91
N LYS A 313 -2.61 12.41 21.99
CA LYS A 313 -2.02 13.69 21.53
C LYS A 313 -3.00 14.37 20.58
N PRO A 314 -3.05 15.71 20.52
CA PRO A 314 -3.96 16.44 19.62
C PRO A 314 -3.85 16.02 18.13
N ARG A 315 -2.73 15.46 17.72
CA ARG A 315 -2.48 14.97 16.36
C ARG A 315 -2.81 13.50 16.13
N ASP A 316 -3.28 12.77 17.15
CA ASP A 316 -3.61 11.35 17.02
C ASP A 316 -5.01 11.24 16.41
N TYR A 317 -5.07 11.09 15.08
CA TYR A 317 -6.29 10.92 14.30
C TYR A 317 -6.08 9.89 13.19
N TRP A 318 -7.16 9.44 12.59
CA TRP A 318 -7.15 8.59 11.39
C TRP A 318 -8.25 9.03 10.42
N TRP A 319 -8.08 8.69 9.15
CA TRP A 319 -9.17 8.85 8.20
C TRP A 319 -10.33 7.95 8.60
N LYS A 320 -11.59 8.41 8.46
CA LYS A 320 -12.76 7.62 8.85
C LYS A 320 -12.77 6.23 8.19
N GLY A 321 -12.47 6.15 6.88
CA GLY A 321 -12.37 4.87 6.16
C GLY A 321 -11.28 3.92 6.68
N ASP A 322 -10.20 4.44 7.26
CA ASP A 322 -9.17 3.59 7.89
C ASP A 322 -9.69 2.95 9.19
N GLY A 323 -10.54 3.67 9.92
CA GLY A 323 -11.16 3.17 11.16
C GLY A 323 -12.09 1.98 10.94
N GLU A 324 -12.78 1.95 9.81
CA GLU A 324 -13.69 0.86 9.43
C GLU A 324 -12.93 -0.46 9.18
N GLN A 325 -11.67 -0.41 8.74
CA GLN A 325 -10.82 -1.58 8.55
C GLN A 325 -10.18 -2.10 9.85
N ALA A 326 -10.25 -1.32 10.94
CA ALA A 326 -9.60 -1.70 12.18
C ALA A 326 -10.24 -2.94 12.79
N GLY A 327 -9.49 -4.06 12.80
CA GLY A 327 -9.95 -5.33 13.29
C GLY A 327 -10.79 -6.15 12.33
N ALA A 328 -11.17 -5.65 11.15
CA ALA A 328 -11.91 -6.40 10.14
C ALA A 328 -11.26 -7.75 9.81
N ILE A 329 -12.06 -8.73 9.43
CA ILE A 329 -11.58 -10.02 8.90
C ILE A 329 -11.77 -10.04 7.39
N TRP A 330 -10.71 -10.33 6.63
CA TRP A 330 -10.84 -10.48 5.18
C TRP A 330 -11.67 -11.72 4.81
N TYR A 331 -12.68 -11.52 3.98
CA TYR A 331 -13.40 -12.58 3.30
C TYR A 331 -12.70 -12.96 2.01
N GLY A 332 -12.12 -11.98 1.34
CA GLY A 332 -11.24 -12.11 0.19
C GLY A 332 -10.58 -10.78 -0.16
N TYR A 333 -9.42 -10.85 -0.75
CA TYR A 333 -8.68 -9.69 -1.25
C TYR A 333 -7.77 -10.16 -2.38
N ASP A 334 -7.88 -9.58 -3.57
CA ASP A 334 -6.98 -9.89 -4.67
C ASP A 334 -6.65 -8.64 -5.48
N SER A 335 -5.49 -8.65 -6.11
CA SER A 335 -5.05 -7.56 -6.97
C SER A 335 -4.27 -8.03 -8.19
N ALA A 336 -4.26 -7.21 -9.24
CA ALA A 336 -3.49 -7.48 -10.45
C ALA A 336 -3.03 -6.18 -11.12
N TRP A 337 -1.82 -6.19 -11.68
CA TRP A 337 -1.31 -5.08 -12.47
C TRP A 337 -2.05 -4.96 -13.79
N MET A 338 -2.51 -3.75 -14.13
CA MET A 338 -3.18 -3.46 -15.40
C MET A 338 -2.23 -2.74 -16.34
N PRO A 339 -1.74 -3.41 -17.40
CA PRO A 339 -0.78 -2.81 -18.33
C PRO A 339 -1.34 -1.58 -19.04
N ALA A 340 -0.52 -0.53 -19.19
CA ALA A 340 -0.92 0.71 -19.86
C ALA A 340 -1.26 0.51 -21.35
N THR A 341 -0.85 -0.60 -21.95
CA THR A 341 -1.27 -0.97 -23.31
C THR A 341 -2.79 -1.11 -23.44
N LEU A 342 -3.50 -1.46 -22.35
CA LEU A 342 -4.96 -1.53 -22.31
C LEU A 342 -5.65 -0.16 -22.48
N LEU A 343 -4.94 0.96 -22.23
CA LEU A 343 -5.44 2.31 -22.48
C LEU A 343 -5.34 2.74 -23.94
N ARG A 344 -4.68 1.97 -24.81
CA ARG A 344 -4.64 2.26 -26.25
C ARG A 344 -6.04 2.12 -26.83
N GLN A 345 -6.42 3.03 -27.74
CA GLN A 345 -7.78 3.13 -28.28
C GLN A 345 -8.36 1.77 -28.74
N TYR A 346 -7.57 0.94 -29.41
CA TYR A 346 -8.01 -0.37 -29.92
C TYR A 346 -8.14 -1.46 -28.82
N GLN A 347 -7.67 -1.21 -27.59
CA GLN A 347 -7.78 -2.12 -26.45
C GLN A 347 -8.82 -1.69 -25.41
N GLN A 348 -9.24 -0.42 -25.44
CA GLN A 348 -10.13 0.13 -24.41
C GLN A 348 -11.46 -0.64 -24.33
N ALA A 349 -12.03 -1.08 -25.44
CA ALA A 349 -13.27 -1.85 -25.44
C ALA A 349 -13.12 -3.15 -24.62
N ARG A 350 -12.02 -3.90 -24.80
CA ARG A 350 -11.75 -5.12 -24.03
C ARG A 350 -11.60 -4.85 -22.52
N LEU A 351 -10.92 -3.75 -22.17
CA LEU A 351 -10.79 -3.33 -20.75
C LEU A 351 -12.15 -2.99 -20.15
N VAL A 352 -12.98 -2.26 -20.89
CA VAL A 352 -14.33 -1.88 -20.46
C VAL A 352 -15.23 -3.12 -20.29
N ASP A 353 -15.20 -4.03 -21.26
CA ASP A 353 -15.98 -5.28 -21.20
C ASP A 353 -15.59 -6.11 -19.96
N ALA A 354 -14.28 -6.21 -19.65
CA ALA A 354 -13.80 -6.91 -18.48
C ALA A 354 -14.20 -6.20 -17.17
N TRP A 355 -14.09 -4.86 -17.13
CA TRP A 355 -14.49 -4.08 -15.97
C TRP A 355 -15.99 -4.18 -15.69
N PHE A 356 -16.80 -4.07 -16.75
CA PHE A 356 -18.24 -4.28 -16.67
C PHE A 356 -18.59 -5.71 -16.20
N ALA A 357 -18.01 -6.74 -16.84
CA ALA A 357 -18.25 -8.14 -16.47
C ALA A 357 -17.84 -8.42 -15.00
N GLY A 358 -16.65 -7.97 -14.59
CA GLY A 358 -16.18 -8.09 -13.21
C GLY A 358 -17.14 -7.41 -12.23
N SER A 359 -17.63 -6.21 -12.57
CA SER A 359 -18.55 -5.46 -11.73
C SER A 359 -19.90 -6.15 -11.48
N ARG A 360 -20.29 -7.15 -12.31
CA ARG A 360 -21.50 -7.95 -12.08
C ARG A 360 -21.38 -8.93 -10.93
N HIS A 361 -20.13 -9.26 -10.55
CA HIS A 361 -19.85 -10.19 -9.47
C HIS A 361 -19.49 -9.48 -8.16
N TRP A 362 -18.65 -8.42 -8.24
CA TRP A 362 -18.21 -7.64 -7.07
C TRP A 362 -17.77 -6.23 -7.47
N GLY A 363 -17.56 -5.36 -6.49
CA GLY A 363 -17.02 -4.01 -6.75
C GLY A 363 -15.58 -4.06 -7.19
N VAL A 364 -15.29 -3.58 -8.42
CA VAL A 364 -13.94 -3.59 -9.03
C VAL A 364 -13.36 -2.19 -9.00
N ALA A 365 -12.25 -1.99 -8.28
CA ALA A 365 -11.57 -0.70 -8.12
C ALA A 365 -10.25 -0.66 -8.90
N PHE A 366 -10.04 0.36 -9.73
CA PHE A 366 -8.73 0.74 -10.24
C PHE A 366 -8.08 1.72 -9.29
N HIS A 367 -6.89 1.39 -8.78
CA HIS A 367 -6.03 2.28 -8.02
C HIS A 367 -4.95 2.86 -8.94
N PHE A 368 -5.20 4.04 -9.47
CA PHE A 368 -4.36 4.67 -10.49
C PHE A 368 -3.00 5.15 -9.96
N ASN A 369 -2.90 5.37 -8.66
CA ASN A 369 -1.64 5.68 -7.98
C ASN A 369 -0.74 4.45 -7.77
N LYS A 370 -1.26 3.23 -7.97
CA LYS A 370 -0.53 1.98 -7.77
C LYS A 370 -0.05 1.36 -9.09
N GLY A 371 0.44 2.19 -9.99
CA GLY A 371 1.08 1.83 -11.24
C GLY A 371 1.85 3.04 -11.76
N LEU A 372 3.03 2.84 -12.33
CA LEU A 372 3.94 3.93 -12.67
C LEU A 372 3.94 4.32 -14.15
N ALA A 373 3.22 3.60 -15.00
CA ALA A 373 3.00 4.10 -16.36
C ALA A 373 2.29 5.47 -16.32
N GLY A 374 2.77 6.43 -17.10
CA GLY A 374 2.32 7.83 -17.07
C GLY A 374 2.91 8.67 -15.93
N ALA A 375 3.83 8.11 -15.14
CA ALA A 375 4.54 8.84 -14.10
C ALA A 375 5.67 9.73 -14.66
N ALA A 376 6.20 10.62 -13.81
CA ALA A 376 7.38 11.40 -14.16
C ALA A 376 8.60 10.48 -14.38
N ASP A 377 9.44 10.78 -15.38
CA ASP A 377 10.61 9.95 -15.74
C ASP A 377 11.54 9.69 -14.57
N ALA A 378 11.77 10.70 -13.71
CA ALA A 378 12.58 10.56 -12.52
C ALA A 378 11.98 9.56 -11.51
N ALA A 379 10.66 9.51 -11.39
CA ALA A 379 9.95 8.58 -10.53
C ALA A 379 10.06 7.14 -11.04
N ILE A 380 9.91 6.94 -12.35
CA ILE A 380 10.11 5.64 -13.03
C ILE A 380 11.57 5.20 -12.86
N GLY A 381 12.52 6.09 -13.15
CA GLY A 381 13.95 5.80 -13.06
C GLY A 381 14.38 5.34 -11.66
N ALA A 382 13.97 6.06 -10.62
CA ALA A 382 14.26 5.68 -9.23
C ALA A 382 13.58 4.36 -8.82
N SER A 383 12.37 4.10 -9.32
CA SER A 383 11.60 2.89 -8.97
C SER A 383 12.12 1.62 -9.66
N ARG A 384 12.88 1.73 -10.76
CA ARG A 384 13.55 0.58 -11.41
C ARG A 384 14.56 -0.13 -10.50
N ASP A 385 15.25 0.64 -9.65
CA ASP A 385 16.19 0.09 -8.66
C ASP A 385 15.47 -0.31 -7.37
N THR A 386 14.41 -1.10 -7.48
CA THR A 386 13.70 -1.71 -6.36
C THR A 386 13.48 -3.19 -6.60
N ALA A 387 13.19 -3.94 -5.54
CA ALA A 387 12.87 -5.37 -5.63
C ALA A 387 11.39 -5.64 -5.97
N MET A 388 10.60 -4.60 -6.21
CA MET A 388 9.20 -4.73 -6.63
C MET A 388 9.09 -5.50 -7.95
N ASN A 389 7.93 -6.14 -8.16
CA ASN A 389 7.62 -6.73 -9.46
C ASN A 389 7.74 -5.68 -10.57
N PRO A 390 8.55 -5.92 -11.62
CA PRO A 390 8.72 -4.98 -12.72
C PRO A 390 7.44 -4.54 -13.44
N ASP A 391 6.37 -5.34 -13.38
CA ASP A 391 5.06 -4.99 -13.95
C ASP A 391 4.53 -3.64 -13.48
N VAL A 392 4.93 -3.21 -12.28
CA VAL A 392 4.53 -1.90 -11.71
C VAL A 392 4.95 -0.72 -12.60
N LEU A 393 6.06 -0.84 -13.33
CA LEU A 393 6.59 0.24 -14.16
C LEU A 393 5.72 0.50 -15.39
N ASP A 394 5.11 -0.56 -15.94
CA ASP A 394 4.32 -0.54 -17.16
C ASP A 394 2.81 -0.56 -16.90
N ALA A 395 2.39 -0.71 -15.64
CA ALA A 395 0.99 -0.69 -15.24
C ALA A 395 0.46 0.75 -15.12
N PHE A 396 -0.75 0.99 -15.65
CA PHE A 396 -1.44 2.27 -15.43
C PHE A 396 -2.16 2.31 -14.07
N ALA A 397 -2.51 1.14 -13.52
CA ALA A 397 -3.18 0.97 -12.24
C ALA A 397 -2.93 -0.43 -11.68
N LEU A 398 -3.19 -0.59 -10.38
CA LEU A 398 -3.48 -1.88 -9.75
C LEU A 398 -4.99 -2.02 -9.63
N VAL A 399 -5.57 -3.06 -10.21
CA VAL A 399 -6.96 -3.40 -9.88
C VAL A 399 -6.97 -4.10 -8.53
N ILE A 400 -7.90 -3.70 -7.66
CA ILE A 400 -8.12 -4.31 -6.35
C ILE A 400 -9.60 -4.68 -6.23
N ILE A 401 -9.84 -5.90 -5.75
CA ILE A 401 -11.16 -6.44 -5.46
C ILE A 401 -11.10 -7.07 -4.08
N ALA A 402 -11.91 -6.55 -3.14
CA ALA A 402 -11.83 -6.97 -1.74
C ALA A 402 -13.21 -6.94 -1.08
N GLY A 403 -13.37 -7.79 -0.07
CA GLY A 403 -14.51 -7.83 0.84
C GLY A 403 -14.07 -8.30 2.22
N ASP A 404 -14.69 -7.76 3.24
CA ASP A 404 -14.35 -7.98 4.64
C ASP A 404 -15.61 -8.00 5.51
N GLY A 405 -15.48 -8.57 6.69
CA GLY A 405 -16.51 -8.60 7.70
C GLY A 405 -16.05 -8.00 9.02
N PRO A 406 -16.95 -8.00 10.02
CA PRO A 406 -16.71 -7.40 11.32
C PRO A 406 -15.50 -8.03 12.03
N PRO A 407 -14.94 -7.38 13.07
CA PRO A 407 -13.82 -7.91 13.85
C PRO A 407 -14.10 -9.32 14.39
N ALA A 408 -13.11 -10.23 14.22
CA ALA A 408 -13.21 -11.64 14.62
C ALA A 408 -12.18 -12.02 15.69
N PHE A 409 -11.92 -11.14 16.65
CA PHE A 409 -11.07 -11.43 17.80
C PHE A 409 -11.73 -12.41 18.76
N ALA A 410 -10.94 -13.01 19.65
CA ALA A 410 -11.47 -13.83 20.73
C ALA A 410 -12.51 -13.05 21.56
N GLY A 411 -13.68 -13.65 21.77
CA GLY A 411 -14.83 -13.02 22.44
C GLY A 411 -15.76 -12.20 21.56
N GLN A 412 -15.44 -12.02 20.28
CA GLN A 412 -16.35 -11.45 19.29
C GLN A 412 -17.17 -12.55 18.60
N PRO A 413 -18.33 -12.22 17.99
CA PRO A 413 -19.08 -13.16 17.18
C PRO A 413 -18.22 -13.80 16.08
N ALA A 414 -18.45 -15.07 15.80
CA ALA A 414 -17.80 -15.71 14.66
C ALA A 414 -18.31 -15.12 13.34
N PRO A 415 -17.47 -14.99 12.31
CA PRO A 415 -17.92 -14.56 10.99
C PRO A 415 -19.01 -15.49 10.43
N ASP A 416 -19.97 -14.94 9.68
CA ASP A 416 -20.87 -15.75 8.89
C ASP A 416 -20.10 -16.42 7.75
N MET A 417 -19.89 -17.72 7.87
CA MET A 417 -19.10 -18.49 6.93
C MET A 417 -19.80 -18.71 5.59
N GLN A 418 -21.13 -18.62 5.52
CA GLN A 418 -21.88 -18.70 4.27
C GLN A 418 -21.72 -17.41 3.48
N GLU A 419 -21.92 -16.28 4.11
CA GLU A 419 -21.71 -14.94 3.55
C GLU A 419 -20.26 -14.79 3.10
N ALA A 420 -19.29 -15.08 3.97
CA ALA A 420 -17.87 -14.95 3.65
C ALA A 420 -17.43 -15.77 2.43
N ARG A 421 -17.94 -16.98 2.28
CA ARG A 421 -17.64 -17.82 1.10
C ARG A 421 -18.32 -17.31 -0.16
N ALA A 422 -19.54 -16.80 -0.05
CA ALA A 422 -20.24 -16.19 -1.19
C ALA A 422 -19.52 -14.94 -1.69
N GLU A 423 -19.07 -14.09 -0.78
CA GLU A 423 -18.29 -12.91 -1.12
C GLU A 423 -16.91 -13.26 -1.73
N ALA A 424 -16.19 -14.20 -1.12
CA ALA A 424 -14.92 -14.71 -1.67
C ALA A 424 -15.09 -15.23 -3.10
N ALA A 425 -16.17 -15.97 -3.38
CA ALA A 425 -16.47 -16.46 -4.72
C ALA A 425 -16.80 -15.32 -5.71
N GLY A 426 -17.53 -14.29 -5.27
CA GLY A 426 -17.79 -13.07 -6.06
C GLY A 426 -16.50 -12.31 -6.38
N ILE A 427 -15.63 -12.13 -5.40
CA ILE A 427 -14.32 -11.48 -5.55
C ILE A 427 -13.47 -12.23 -6.57
N GLN A 428 -13.39 -13.57 -6.46
CA GLN A 428 -12.64 -14.41 -7.38
C GLN A 428 -13.20 -14.34 -8.81
N ALA A 429 -14.54 -14.38 -8.97
CA ALA A 429 -15.18 -14.27 -10.27
C ALA A 429 -14.91 -12.89 -10.93
N ALA A 430 -14.98 -11.82 -10.16
CA ALA A 430 -14.67 -10.47 -10.61
C ALA A 430 -13.18 -10.34 -11.03
N MET A 431 -12.25 -10.89 -10.22
CA MET A 431 -10.82 -10.85 -10.55
C MET A 431 -10.49 -11.69 -11.78
N ASN A 432 -11.15 -12.83 -11.97
CA ASN A 432 -10.97 -13.66 -13.18
C ASN A 432 -11.33 -12.88 -14.45
N ALA A 433 -12.40 -12.08 -14.44
CA ALA A 433 -12.75 -11.20 -15.56
C ALA A 433 -11.64 -10.19 -15.86
N MET A 434 -11.04 -9.60 -14.83
CA MET A 434 -9.94 -8.64 -14.99
C MET A 434 -8.65 -9.31 -15.48
N ARG A 435 -8.30 -10.48 -14.95
CA ARG A 435 -7.10 -11.23 -15.37
C ARG A 435 -7.20 -11.74 -16.82
N ALA A 436 -8.40 -11.95 -17.34
CA ALA A 436 -8.62 -12.35 -18.73
C ALA A 436 -8.09 -11.35 -19.77
N VAL A 437 -8.04 -10.04 -19.41
CA VAL A 437 -7.50 -9.00 -20.30
C VAL A 437 -6.05 -8.62 -19.97
N ALA A 438 -5.53 -9.06 -18.83
CA ALA A 438 -4.16 -8.86 -18.36
C ALA A 438 -3.52 -10.19 -17.93
N PRO A 439 -3.44 -11.19 -18.82
CA PRO A 439 -2.94 -12.51 -18.45
C PRO A 439 -1.46 -12.45 -18.07
N GLY A 440 -1.10 -13.22 -17.02
CA GLY A 440 0.28 -13.35 -16.56
C GLY A 440 0.84 -12.14 -15.80
N THR A 441 0.06 -11.10 -15.57
CA THR A 441 0.50 -9.98 -14.72
C THR A 441 0.53 -10.37 -13.25
N GLY A 442 1.48 -9.80 -12.52
CA GLY A 442 1.64 -10.03 -11.09
C GLY A 442 0.65 -9.25 -10.22
N SER A 443 0.93 -9.28 -8.93
CA SER A 443 0.16 -8.65 -7.88
C SER A 443 1.09 -7.86 -6.95
N TYR A 444 0.52 -7.01 -6.09
CA TYR A 444 1.27 -6.31 -5.05
C TYR A 444 1.28 -7.15 -3.76
N LEU A 445 2.48 -7.56 -3.30
CA LEU A 445 2.66 -8.46 -2.14
C LEU A 445 1.84 -8.06 -0.90
N SER A 446 1.76 -6.77 -0.60
CA SER A 446 1.04 -6.28 0.59
C SER A 446 -0.48 -6.28 0.43
N GLU A 447 -0.99 -6.50 -0.80
CA GLU A 447 -2.39 -6.40 -1.18
C GLU A 447 -2.75 -7.50 -2.20
N CYS A 448 -2.35 -8.74 -1.92
CA CYS A 448 -2.60 -9.91 -2.76
C CYS A 448 -3.51 -10.93 -2.06
N ASP A 449 -4.00 -11.91 -2.79
CA ASP A 449 -4.73 -13.04 -2.23
C ASP A 449 -3.78 -13.90 -1.38
N TYR A 450 -4.26 -14.29 -0.19
CA TYR A 450 -3.54 -15.22 0.70
C TYR A 450 -3.26 -16.56 0.03
N PHE A 451 -4.10 -16.99 -0.88
CA PHE A 451 -4.02 -18.28 -1.57
C PHE A 451 -3.41 -18.18 -2.99
N THR A 452 -2.77 -17.06 -3.36
CA THR A 452 -2.22 -16.85 -4.70
C THR A 452 -1.30 -18.01 -5.12
N PRO A 453 -1.64 -18.80 -6.14
CA PRO A 453 -0.73 -19.80 -6.69
C PRO A 453 0.43 -19.11 -7.40
N GLY A 454 1.66 -19.64 -7.23
CA GLY A 454 2.85 -19.02 -7.83
C GLY A 454 3.12 -17.59 -7.33
N TRP A 455 2.80 -17.32 -6.06
CA TRP A 455 2.95 -16.03 -5.41
C TRP A 455 4.35 -15.41 -5.57
N GLN A 456 5.38 -16.23 -5.72
CA GLN A 456 6.77 -15.79 -5.95
C GLN A 456 6.87 -14.98 -7.25
N GLN A 457 6.36 -15.55 -8.33
CA GLN A 457 6.32 -14.89 -9.63
C GLN A 457 5.36 -13.70 -9.62
N ALA A 458 4.20 -13.85 -8.99
CA ALA A 458 3.21 -12.79 -8.90
C ALA A 458 3.74 -11.56 -8.14
N SER A 459 4.48 -11.77 -7.03
CA SER A 459 4.97 -10.68 -6.17
C SER A 459 6.24 -10.01 -6.70
N TRP A 460 7.16 -10.74 -7.35
CA TRP A 460 8.49 -10.22 -7.71
C TRP A 460 8.92 -10.49 -9.15
N GLY A 461 8.19 -11.29 -9.92
CA GLY A 461 8.54 -11.56 -11.30
C GLY A 461 10.00 -12.03 -11.46
N THR A 462 10.72 -11.37 -12.34
CA THR A 462 12.13 -11.68 -12.62
C THR A 462 13.10 -11.41 -11.46
N HIS A 463 12.68 -10.71 -10.40
CA HIS A 463 13.52 -10.40 -9.25
C HIS A 463 13.62 -11.55 -8.22
N TRP A 464 12.76 -12.57 -8.33
CA TRP A 464 12.68 -13.67 -7.37
C TRP A 464 14.03 -14.36 -7.09
N ALA A 465 14.76 -14.74 -8.12
CA ALA A 465 16.03 -15.45 -7.97
C ALA A 465 17.09 -14.64 -7.21
N ARG A 466 17.16 -13.31 -7.43
CA ARG A 466 18.07 -12.42 -6.69
C ARG A 466 17.64 -12.30 -5.23
N LEU A 467 16.36 -12.17 -4.95
CA LEU A 467 15.85 -12.12 -3.57
C LEU A 467 16.16 -13.39 -2.79
N GLN A 468 16.02 -14.58 -3.41
CA GLN A 468 16.43 -15.84 -2.81
C GLN A 468 17.94 -15.90 -2.52
N ALA A 469 18.79 -15.37 -3.38
CA ALA A 469 20.22 -15.31 -3.15
C ALA A 469 20.55 -14.43 -1.93
N VAL A 470 19.93 -13.25 -1.82
CA VAL A 470 20.07 -12.38 -0.64
C VAL A 470 19.56 -13.06 0.63
N LYS A 471 18.41 -13.75 0.56
CA LYS A 471 17.86 -14.50 1.70
C LYS A 471 18.86 -15.53 2.22
N ARG A 472 19.42 -16.34 1.34
CA ARG A 472 20.42 -17.38 1.71
C ARG A 472 21.69 -16.77 2.34
N GLN A 473 22.08 -15.58 1.91
CA GLN A 473 23.29 -14.91 2.42
C GLN A 473 23.11 -14.36 3.84
N TYR A 474 21.94 -13.73 4.13
CA TYR A 474 21.73 -13.01 5.39
C TYR A 474 20.85 -13.74 6.39
N GLU A 475 20.12 -14.76 5.93
CA GLU A 475 19.17 -15.49 6.73
C GLU A 475 19.02 -16.97 6.25
N PRO A 476 20.10 -17.77 6.35
CA PRO A 476 20.12 -19.16 5.83
C PRO A 476 19.27 -20.14 6.64
N ASP A 477 19.02 -19.85 7.91
CA ASP A 477 18.43 -20.79 8.88
C ASP A 477 16.91 -20.68 8.99
N GLY A 478 16.29 -19.69 8.36
CA GLY A 478 14.84 -19.50 8.37
C GLY A 478 14.29 -18.96 9.69
N LEU A 479 15.02 -18.04 10.34
CA LEU A 479 14.56 -17.36 11.57
C LEU A 479 13.39 -16.39 11.27
N PHE A 480 13.42 -15.73 10.12
CA PHE A 480 12.41 -14.78 9.68
C PHE A 480 11.51 -15.41 8.61
N VAL A 481 10.39 -15.97 9.04
CA VAL A 481 9.40 -16.61 8.15
C VAL A 481 8.07 -15.88 8.26
N VAL A 482 7.59 -15.37 7.13
CA VAL A 482 6.25 -14.78 6.99
C VAL A 482 5.56 -15.39 5.78
N HIS A 483 4.24 -15.51 5.82
CA HIS A 483 3.48 -16.05 4.70
C HIS A 483 3.76 -15.23 3.43
N HIS A 484 4.01 -15.92 2.31
CA HIS A 484 4.45 -15.32 1.03
C HIS A 484 5.74 -14.48 1.14
N GLY A 485 6.53 -14.64 2.21
CA GLY A 485 7.86 -14.01 2.30
C GLY A 485 8.92 -14.85 1.61
N VAL A 486 10.01 -14.22 1.14
CA VAL A 486 11.14 -14.92 0.51
C VAL A 486 11.72 -15.93 1.49
N GLY A 487 11.80 -17.19 1.08
CA GLY A 487 12.26 -18.31 1.91
C GLY A 487 11.14 -19.05 2.64
N SER A 488 9.88 -18.57 2.57
CA SER A 488 8.75 -19.28 3.20
C SER A 488 8.30 -20.52 2.46
N GLU A 489 8.71 -20.68 1.20
CA GLU A 489 8.36 -21.83 0.36
C GLU A 489 8.87 -23.18 0.88
N VAL A 490 9.85 -23.15 1.77
CA VAL A 490 10.42 -24.37 2.41
C VAL A 490 9.90 -24.59 3.84
N TRP A 491 8.86 -23.85 4.26
CA TRP A 491 8.28 -23.94 5.60
C TRP A 491 6.79 -24.29 5.55
N SER A 492 6.33 -24.98 6.59
CA SER A 492 4.89 -25.17 6.80
C SER A 492 4.18 -23.83 7.00
N ALA A 493 2.88 -23.78 6.74
CA ALA A 493 2.08 -22.56 6.84
C ALA A 493 2.10 -21.93 8.24
N ASP A 494 2.28 -22.75 9.30
CA ASP A 494 2.44 -22.27 10.69
C ASP A 494 3.87 -21.79 11.00
N GLY A 495 4.85 -22.04 10.12
CA GLY A 495 6.25 -21.63 10.27
C GLY A 495 7.07 -22.46 11.26
N PHE A 496 6.60 -23.64 11.68
CA PHE A 496 7.31 -24.48 12.65
C PHE A 496 8.06 -25.65 12.02
N THR A 497 7.66 -26.12 10.85
CA THR A 497 8.28 -27.26 10.18
C THR A 497 8.95 -26.82 8.89
N ARG A 498 10.25 -27.05 8.79
CA ARG A 498 11.00 -26.89 7.54
C ARG A 498 10.87 -28.15 6.72
N PHE A 499 10.46 -28.03 5.46
CA PHE A 499 10.45 -29.16 4.53
C PHE A 499 11.87 -29.51 4.09
N ALA A 500 12.11 -30.80 3.85
CA ALA A 500 13.42 -31.30 3.46
C ALA A 500 13.80 -30.91 2.00
#